data_b901fa54caf32b2418d202f21d359651
#
_entry.id   b901fa54caf32b2418d202f21d359651
#
_cell.length_a   1.000
_cell.length_b   1.000
_cell.length_c   1.000
_cell.angle_alpha   90.00
_cell.angle_beta   90.00
_cell.angle_gamma   90.00
#
_symmetry.space_group_name_H-M   'P 1'
#
loop_
_entity.id
_entity.type
_entity.pdbx_description
1 polymer ?
#
loop_
_entity_poly.entity_id
_entity_poly.type
_entity_poly.pdbx_seq_one_letter_code
_entity_poly.pdbx_strand_id
1 'polypeptide(L)'
;MKAVVFTLGCKVNEVESAAIMAELESRGWEVSDELSYADIYVLNTCAVTKEAERKSRQLVARVRKFNPNAPLYVCGCASQKDGGQFKKGGVRAIFGAREKQQVVSAIANDFGGCDCQKLGFPKQVKTRAFIKIEDGCNNFCSYCVIPYLRGRVTSRPLRDIVEEVKACPAPEIVLTGINISAYDDGGQRLAGLISALQFTDKRIRLGSIECNVIDEKLLIALKGLKDFAPQFHLSLQSGSDAVLRAMNRHYTRAEYLEKCALIYTHFPDAAITTDIIAGFCGESEKDFEDSLSIIGEAGFSRVHAFAFSPREGTRAFSLPDLSKTVKSQRLHRLLEAGKAAEEKYIKERLGRRYCVICEEYDGEYTSGYTEGYIKVYVRGEHSGKLKVRLTEPFRDGASAIIDGQ
;
A
#
# COMPACT_ATOMS: atom_id res chain seq x y z
N MET A 1 -25.57 -1.71 -18.96
CA MET A 1 -25.49 -0.54 -18.06
C MET A 1 -24.03 -0.32 -17.72
N LYS A 2 -23.62 0.93 -17.53
CA LYS A 2 -22.23 1.31 -17.20
C LYS A 2 -22.10 1.70 -15.73
N ALA A 3 -21.11 1.13 -15.05
CA ALA A 3 -20.77 1.46 -13.66
C ALA A 3 -19.36 2.06 -13.60
N VAL A 4 -19.16 3.09 -12.80
CA VAL A 4 -17.83 3.61 -12.47
C VAL A 4 -17.56 3.33 -10.99
N VAL A 5 -16.45 2.63 -10.71
CA VAL A 5 -15.98 2.34 -9.35
C VAL A 5 -14.68 3.09 -9.12
N PHE A 6 -14.76 4.27 -8.55
CA PHE A 6 -13.61 5.14 -8.33
C PHE A 6 -13.03 4.99 -6.93
N THR A 7 -11.71 4.83 -6.85
CA THR A 7 -11.02 4.55 -5.59
C THR A 7 -10.12 5.70 -5.17
N LEU A 8 -10.22 6.08 -3.90
CA LEU A 8 -9.22 6.85 -3.19
C LEU A 8 -8.67 6.01 -2.04
N GLY A 9 -7.35 6.08 -1.82
CA GLY A 9 -6.77 5.51 -0.63
C GLY A 9 -5.60 4.56 -0.87
N CYS A 10 -5.53 3.52 -0.03
CA CYS A 10 -4.44 2.58 0.00
C CYS A 10 -4.71 1.36 -0.92
N LYS A 11 -3.70 0.52 -1.07
CA LYS A 11 -3.77 -0.75 -1.82
C LYS A 11 -4.93 -1.65 -1.39
N VAL A 12 -5.31 -1.63 -0.10
CA VAL A 12 -6.47 -2.37 0.40
C VAL A 12 -7.77 -1.86 -0.24
N ASN A 13 -7.93 -0.53 -0.36
CA ASN A 13 -9.10 0.04 -1.04
C ASN A 13 -9.11 -0.34 -2.53
N GLU A 14 -7.95 -0.39 -3.19
CA GLU A 14 -7.84 -0.81 -4.60
C GLU A 14 -8.30 -2.27 -4.79
N VAL A 15 -7.82 -3.19 -3.94
CA VAL A 15 -8.25 -4.60 -3.97
C VAL A 15 -9.77 -4.73 -3.75
N GLU A 16 -10.30 -3.99 -2.77
CA GLU A 16 -11.74 -4.02 -2.45
C GLU A 16 -12.57 -3.47 -3.60
N SER A 17 -12.12 -2.42 -4.27
CA SER A 17 -12.79 -1.86 -5.46
C SER A 17 -12.70 -2.81 -6.65
N ALA A 18 -11.54 -3.44 -6.87
CA ALA A 18 -11.39 -4.43 -7.93
C ALA A 18 -12.32 -5.64 -7.73
N ALA A 19 -12.58 -6.04 -6.48
CA ALA A 19 -13.55 -7.09 -6.18
C ALA A 19 -15.00 -6.65 -6.46
N ILE A 20 -15.36 -5.39 -6.15
CA ILE A 20 -16.67 -4.82 -6.52
C ILE A 20 -16.81 -4.77 -8.04
N MET A 21 -15.78 -4.33 -8.77
CA MET A 21 -15.77 -4.26 -10.24
C MET A 21 -15.99 -5.64 -10.85
N ALA A 22 -15.23 -6.64 -10.40
CA ALA A 22 -15.35 -8.02 -10.90
C ALA A 22 -16.75 -8.62 -10.66
N GLU A 23 -17.36 -8.31 -9.52
CA GLU A 23 -18.72 -8.76 -9.21
C GLU A 23 -19.77 -8.07 -10.09
N LEU A 24 -19.63 -6.76 -10.36
CA LEU A 24 -20.53 -6.04 -11.28
C LEU A 24 -20.36 -6.53 -12.72
N GLU A 25 -19.12 -6.77 -13.18
CA GLU A 25 -18.84 -7.36 -14.51
C GLU A 25 -19.52 -8.74 -14.66
N SER A 26 -19.43 -9.61 -13.63
CA SER A 26 -20.05 -10.93 -13.65
C SER A 26 -21.57 -10.87 -13.79
N ARG A 27 -22.17 -9.73 -13.42
CA ARG A 27 -23.61 -9.42 -13.54
C ARG A 27 -23.95 -8.67 -14.84
N GLY A 28 -23.01 -8.56 -15.78
CA GLY A 28 -23.23 -7.98 -17.10
C GLY A 28 -23.11 -6.44 -17.16
N TRP A 29 -22.51 -5.81 -16.16
CA TRP A 29 -22.22 -4.37 -16.19
C TRP A 29 -20.91 -4.11 -16.99
N GLU A 30 -20.90 -3.02 -17.76
CA GLU A 30 -19.67 -2.42 -18.25
C GLU A 30 -19.05 -1.61 -17.10
N VAL A 31 -17.83 -1.93 -16.67
CA VAL A 31 -17.23 -1.32 -15.48
C VAL A 31 -15.93 -0.60 -15.82
N SER A 32 -15.73 0.59 -15.24
CA SER A 32 -14.51 1.39 -15.37
C SER A 32 -14.07 1.94 -14.01
N ASP A 33 -12.77 2.17 -13.85
CA ASP A 33 -12.17 2.88 -12.71
C ASP A 33 -11.91 4.37 -13.01
N GLU A 34 -12.15 4.81 -14.25
CA GLU A 34 -12.02 6.19 -14.67
C GLU A 34 -13.34 6.94 -14.58
N LEU A 35 -13.29 8.19 -14.06
CA LEU A 35 -14.46 9.06 -13.99
C LEU A 35 -14.92 9.50 -15.38
N SER A 36 -16.06 8.98 -15.79
CA SER A 36 -16.74 9.30 -17.05
C SER A 36 -18.25 9.25 -16.83
N TYR A 37 -19.04 9.48 -17.88
CA TYR A 37 -20.49 9.25 -17.83
C TYR A 37 -20.80 7.79 -17.54
N ALA A 38 -21.66 7.54 -16.55
CA ALA A 38 -22.10 6.18 -16.15
C ALA A 38 -23.54 6.21 -15.61
N ASP A 39 -24.16 5.04 -15.62
CA ASP A 39 -25.52 4.85 -15.07
C ASP A 39 -25.50 4.80 -13.54
N ILE A 40 -24.39 4.31 -12.94
CA ILE A 40 -24.15 4.33 -11.50
C ILE A 40 -22.69 4.69 -11.17
N TYR A 41 -22.47 5.16 -9.94
CA TYR A 41 -21.14 5.40 -9.39
C TYR A 41 -20.97 4.74 -8.03
N VAL A 42 -19.81 4.16 -7.82
CA VAL A 42 -19.32 3.67 -6.50
C VAL A 42 -18.05 4.44 -6.14
N LEU A 43 -18.03 5.12 -4.99
CA LEU A 43 -16.85 5.82 -4.47
C LEU A 43 -16.31 5.09 -3.26
N ASN A 44 -15.11 4.51 -3.38
CA ASN A 44 -14.38 3.94 -2.26
C ASN A 44 -13.44 5.01 -1.67
N THR A 45 -13.72 5.44 -0.45
CA THR A 45 -13.21 6.68 0.16
C THR A 45 -12.11 6.43 1.18
N CYS A 46 -11.24 7.42 1.36
CA CYS A 46 -10.09 7.37 2.28
C CYS A 46 -10.19 8.43 3.39
N ALA A 47 -9.77 8.06 4.60
CA ALA A 47 -9.70 8.94 5.78
C ALA A 47 -8.32 8.94 6.46
N VAL A 48 -7.27 8.42 5.84
CA VAL A 48 -5.93 8.33 6.47
C VAL A 48 -5.35 9.72 6.75
N THR A 49 -5.52 10.68 5.84
CA THR A 49 -5.13 12.08 6.04
C THR A 49 -6.32 13.01 5.88
N LYS A 50 -6.22 14.26 6.43
CA LYS A 50 -7.24 15.30 6.21
C LYS A 50 -7.42 15.62 4.73
N GLU A 51 -6.34 15.59 3.96
CA GLU A 51 -6.39 15.84 2.52
C GLU A 51 -7.11 14.70 1.76
N ALA A 52 -6.87 13.45 2.10
CA ALA A 52 -7.59 12.32 1.51
C ALA A 52 -9.09 12.37 1.82
N GLU A 53 -9.44 12.76 3.04
CA GLU A 53 -10.83 12.96 3.44
C GLU A 53 -11.50 14.12 2.68
N ARG A 54 -10.79 15.25 2.51
CA ARG A 54 -11.24 16.39 1.70
C ARG A 54 -11.47 15.98 0.23
N LYS A 55 -10.51 15.26 -0.36
CA LYS A 55 -10.63 14.74 -1.74
C LYS A 55 -11.82 13.79 -1.88
N SER A 56 -12.06 12.92 -0.88
CA SER A 56 -13.21 12.01 -0.87
C SER A 56 -14.54 12.77 -0.94
N ARG A 57 -14.70 13.87 -0.21
CA ARG A 57 -15.90 14.71 -0.28
C ARG A 57 -16.05 15.41 -1.63
N GLN A 58 -14.95 15.91 -2.20
CA GLN A 58 -14.97 16.61 -3.49
C GLN A 58 -15.36 15.69 -4.66
N LEU A 59 -15.10 14.38 -4.54
CA LEU A 59 -15.48 13.41 -5.57
C LEU A 59 -16.98 13.34 -5.81
N VAL A 60 -17.81 13.49 -4.76
CA VAL A 60 -19.27 13.50 -4.89
C VAL A 60 -19.70 14.60 -5.86
N ALA A 61 -19.22 15.84 -5.67
CA ALA A 61 -19.54 16.94 -6.57
C ALA A 61 -18.95 16.73 -7.98
N ARG A 62 -17.79 16.07 -8.07
CA ARG A 62 -17.15 15.78 -9.36
C ARG A 62 -17.95 14.76 -10.18
N VAL A 63 -18.44 13.69 -9.54
CA VAL A 63 -19.32 12.69 -10.18
C VAL A 63 -20.59 13.32 -10.72
N ARG A 64 -21.20 14.25 -9.99
CA ARG A 64 -22.42 14.96 -10.40
C ARG A 64 -22.27 15.82 -11.65
N LYS A 65 -21.02 16.16 -12.06
CA LYS A 65 -20.75 16.82 -13.33
C LYS A 65 -20.89 15.89 -14.54
N PHE A 66 -20.68 14.57 -14.36
CA PHE A 66 -20.82 13.59 -15.44
C PHE A 66 -22.28 13.12 -15.60
N ASN A 67 -22.93 12.78 -14.50
CA ASN A 67 -24.35 12.42 -14.51
C ASN A 67 -25.01 12.88 -13.19
N PRO A 68 -25.79 13.98 -13.21
CA PRO A 68 -26.43 14.53 -12.01
C PRO A 68 -27.42 13.57 -11.34
N ASN A 69 -28.06 12.69 -12.12
CA ASN A 69 -29.16 11.86 -11.69
C ASN A 69 -28.74 10.41 -11.38
N ALA A 70 -27.52 10.01 -11.69
CA ALA A 70 -27.07 8.64 -11.46
C ALA A 70 -27.06 8.29 -9.95
N PRO A 71 -27.53 7.12 -9.54
CA PRO A 71 -27.34 6.61 -8.21
C PRO A 71 -25.86 6.57 -7.84
N LEU A 72 -25.54 7.09 -6.65
CA LEU A 72 -24.20 7.17 -6.11
C LEU A 72 -24.10 6.40 -4.82
N TYR A 73 -23.24 5.40 -4.77
CA TYR A 73 -22.95 4.59 -3.61
C TYR A 73 -21.59 4.98 -3.05
N VAL A 74 -21.49 5.20 -1.75
CA VAL A 74 -20.22 5.60 -1.10
C VAL A 74 -19.84 4.57 -0.06
N CYS A 75 -18.59 4.16 -0.04
CA CYS A 75 -18.05 3.23 0.96
C CYS A 75 -16.61 3.62 1.36
N GLY A 76 -16.02 2.93 2.34
CA GLY A 76 -14.63 3.12 2.70
C GLY A 76 -14.40 3.80 4.05
N CYS A 77 -13.16 4.23 4.29
CA CYS A 77 -12.76 4.75 5.59
C CYS A 77 -13.37 6.12 5.91
N ALA A 78 -13.54 7.01 4.91
CA ALA A 78 -14.14 8.32 5.17
C ALA A 78 -15.64 8.23 5.44
N SER A 79 -16.36 7.35 4.74
CA SER A 79 -17.79 7.09 5.02
C SER A 79 -18.01 6.38 6.35
N GLN A 80 -17.10 5.49 6.76
CA GLN A 80 -17.10 4.86 8.08
C GLN A 80 -16.91 5.89 9.20
N LYS A 81 -16.02 6.86 9.00
CA LYS A 81 -15.74 7.91 9.99
C LYS A 81 -16.92 8.85 10.20
N ASP A 82 -17.49 9.33 9.12
CA ASP A 82 -18.63 10.25 9.11
C ASP A 82 -19.40 10.13 7.78
N GLY A 83 -20.37 9.22 7.76
CA GLY A 83 -21.27 9.06 6.62
C GLY A 83 -22.15 10.30 6.37
N GLY A 84 -22.44 11.08 7.42
CA GLY A 84 -23.28 12.29 7.35
C GLY A 84 -22.75 13.34 6.36
N GLN A 85 -21.42 13.47 6.24
CA GLN A 85 -20.78 14.41 5.32
C GLN A 85 -21.07 14.14 3.83
N PHE A 86 -21.50 12.92 3.48
CA PHE A 86 -21.82 12.53 2.11
C PHE A 86 -23.33 12.68 1.77
N LYS A 87 -24.21 12.77 2.76
CA LYS A 87 -25.69 12.83 2.56
C LYS A 87 -26.13 14.00 1.68
N LYS A 88 -25.46 15.15 1.79
CA LYS A 88 -25.81 16.38 1.04
C LYS A 88 -25.61 16.26 -0.49
N GLY A 89 -24.90 15.25 -0.98
CA GLY A 89 -24.56 15.09 -2.41
C GLY A 89 -25.54 14.21 -3.20
N GLY A 90 -26.75 13.92 -2.66
CA GLY A 90 -27.70 13.04 -3.33
C GLY A 90 -27.23 11.58 -3.40
N VAL A 91 -26.46 11.14 -2.41
CA VAL A 91 -25.92 9.78 -2.32
C VAL A 91 -27.08 8.81 -2.04
N ARG A 92 -27.16 7.74 -2.83
CA ARG A 92 -28.22 6.70 -2.72
C ARG A 92 -28.04 5.85 -1.47
N ALA A 93 -26.80 5.40 -1.20
CA ALA A 93 -26.48 4.61 -0.02
C ALA A 93 -25.03 4.83 0.43
N ILE A 94 -24.79 4.70 1.74
CA ILE A 94 -23.49 4.93 2.38
C ILE A 94 -23.16 3.70 3.22
N PHE A 95 -21.97 3.15 3.00
CA PHE A 95 -21.48 1.92 3.64
C PHE A 95 -20.14 2.17 4.34
N GLY A 96 -19.84 1.35 5.34
CA GLY A 96 -18.60 1.37 6.08
C GLY A 96 -17.40 0.79 5.31
N ALA A 97 -16.26 0.78 5.97
CA ALA A 97 -15.02 0.30 5.39
C ALA A 97 -15.02 -1.21 5.10
N ARG A 98 -15.76 -2.01 5.87
CA ARG A 98 -15.86 -3.47 5.73
C ARG A 98 -17.13 -3.95 5.01
N GLU A 99 -17.97 -3.05 4.56
CA GLU A 99 -19.31 -3.35 4.02
C GLU A 99 -19.36 -3.36 2.49
N LYS A 100 -18.25 -3.72 1.83
CA LYS A 100 -18.14 -3.69 0.36
C LYS A 100 -19.11 -4.65 -0.35
N GLN A 101 -19.43 -5.76 0.28
CA GLN A 101 -20.41 -6.72 -0.19
C GLN A 101 -21.81 -6.11 -0.22
N GLN A 102 -22.17 -5.32 0.79
CA GLN A 102 -23.45 -4.64 0.87
C GLN A 102 -23.63 -3.58 -0.22
N VAL A 103 -22.52 -3.00 -0.74
CA VAL A 103 -22.57 -2.10 -1.90
C VAL A 103 -23.16 -2.81 -3.10
N VAL A 104 -22.67 -4.01 -3.40
CA VAL A 104 -23.17 -4.79 -4.55
C VAL A 104 -24.59 -5.27 -4.33
N SER A 105 -24.94 -5.69 -3.11
CA SER A 105 -26.32 -6.06 -2.77
C SER A 105 -27.29 -4.88 -2.95
N ALA A 106 -26.90 -3.67 -2.54
CA ALA A 106 -27.73 -2.47 -2.72
C ALA A 106 -27.93 -2.13 -4.21
N ILE A 107 -26.89 -2.26 -5.03
CA ILE A 107 -26.99 -2.07 -6.48
C ILE A 107 -27.92 -3.13 -7.09
N ALA A 108 -27.78 -4.40 -6.68
CA ALA A 108 -28.66 -5.47 -7.14
C ALA A 108 -30.13 -5.20 -6.80
N ASN A 109 -30.41 -4.72 -5.60
CA ASN A 109 -31.79 -4.38 -5.16
C ASN A 109 -32.36 -3.21 -5.97
N ASP A 110 -31.54 -2.21 -6.32
CA ASP A 110 -32.01 -1.05 -7.08
C ASP A 110 -32.23 -1.35 -8.59
N PHE A 111 -31.51 -2.32 -9.16
CA PHE A 111 -31.53 -2.60 -10.61
C PHE A 111 -32.03 -4.01 -10.99
N GLY A 112 -32.50 -4.75 -10.02
CA GLY A 112 -32.93 -6.15 -10.19
C GLY A 112 -31.73 -7.11 -10.20
N GLY A 113 -31.68 -8.03 -9.29
CA GLY A 113 -30.61 -9.02 -9.17
C GLY A 113 -30.64 -9.74 -7.83
N CYS A 114 -29.80 -10.75 -7.68
CA CYS A 114 -29.65 -11.49 -6.43
C CYS A 114 -28.68 -10.79 -5.47
N ASP A 115 -28.88 -10.99 -4.18
CA ASP A 115 -27.95 -10.55 -3.15
C ASP A 115 -26.53 -11.11 -3.37
N CYS A 116 -25.54 -10.28 -3.05
CA CYS A 116 -24.14 -10.67 -3.05
C CYS A 116 -23.78 -11.30 -1.70
N GLN A 117 -23.62 -12.62 -1.65
CA GLN A 117 -23.22 -13.31 -0.42
C GLN A 117 -21.73 -13.22 -0.13
N LYS A 118 -20.89 -13.20 -1.15
CA LYS A 118 -19.44 -13.08 -1.04
C LYS A 118 -18.89 -12.45 -2.31
N LEU A 119 -18.00 -11.46 -2.18
CA LEU A 119 -17.23 -10.95 -3.32
C LEU A 119 -16.25 -12.01 -3.79
N GLY A 120 -16.17 -12.22 -5.10
CA GLY A 120 -15.18 -13.09 -5.72
C GLY A 120 -13.77 -12.52 -5.67
N PHE A 121 -12.80 -13.27 -6.19
CA PHE A 121 -11.44 -12.76 -6.35
C PHE A 121 -11.41 -11.64 -7.39
N PRO A 122 -10.72 -10.53 -7.11
CA PRO A 122 -10.63 -9.43 -8.04
C PRO A 122 -9.88 -9.85 -9.31
N LYS A 123 -10.44 -9.52 -10.47
CA LYS A 123 -9.70 -9.65 -11.74
C LYS A 123 -8.66 -8.53 -11.79
N GLN A 124 -7.41 -8.87 -11.64
CA GLN A 124 -6.30 -7.94 -11.73
C GLN A 124 -5.50 -8.25 -12.99
N VAL A 125 -5.73 -7.45 -14.04
CA VAL A 125 -5.11 -7.61 -15.37
C VAL A 125 -3.77 -6.87 -15.47
N LYS A 126 -3.41 -6.11 -14.43
CA LYS A 126 -2.15 -5.35 -14.37
C LYS A 126 -0.97 -6.30 -14.17
N THR A 127 0.21 -5.84 -14.52
CA THR A 127 1.49 -6.55 -14.33
C THR A 127 1.69 -6.99 -12.87
N ARG A 128 1.13 -6.22 -11.93
CA ARG A 128 1.20 -6.49 -10.49
C ARG A 128 -0.20 -6.60 -9.90
N ALA A 129 -0.46 -7.74 -9.24
CA ALA A 129 -1.70 -7.97 -8.51
C ALA A 129 -1.50 -7.78 -7.00
N PHE A 130 -2.50 -7.21 -6.34
CA PHE A 130 -2.53 -7.08 -4.89
C PHE A 130 -3.48 -8.13 -4.29
N ILE A 131 -2.96 -9.00 -3.44
CA ILE A 131 -3.77 -9.98 -2.71
C ILE A 131 -3.86 -9.55 -1.25
N LYS A 132 -5.08 -9.17 -0.83
CA LYS A 132 -5.36 -8.81 0.55
C LYS A 132 -5.38 -10.07 1.42
N ILE A 133 -4.48 -10.15 2.40
CA ILE A 133 -4.38 -11.30 3.29
C ILE A 133 -4.97 -11.02 4.68
N GLU A 134 -5.10 -9.74 5.05
CA GLU A 134 -5.53 -9.30 6.36
C GLU A 134 -6.27 -7.96 6.28
N ASP A 135 -7.13 -7.65 7.26
CA ASP A 135 -7.79 -6.37 7.46
C ASP A 135 -7.85 -6.01 8.95
N GLY A 136 -7.78 -4.70 9.24
CA GLY A 136 -7.81 -4.18 10.60
C GLY A 136 -6.45 -4.09 11.25
N CYS A 137 -6.40 -3.60 12.50
CA CYS A 137 -5.15 -3.45 13.23
C CYS A 137 -5.40 -3.39 14.74
N ASN A 138 -4.53 -4.00 15.52
CA ASN A 138 -4.59 -4.03 16.98
C ASN A 138 -3.56 -3.12 17.67
N ASN A 139 -2.74 -2.38 16.91
CA ASN A 139 -1.64 -1.60 17.50
C ASN A 139 -2.07 -0.33 18.23
N PHE A 140 -3.19 0.28 17.79
CA PHE A 140 -3.68 1.53 18.39
C PHE A 140 -2.60 2.61 18.52
N CYS A 141 -1.76 2.75 17.46
CA CYS A 141 -0.79 3.84 17.42
C CYS A 141 -1.49 5.16 17.69
N SER A 142 -0.88 6.03 18.49
CA SER A 142 -1.53 7.23 19.06
C SER A 142 -2.03 8.24 18.01
N TYR A 143 -1.50 8.16 16.78
CA TYR A 143 -1.86 9.02 15.63
C TYR A 143 -2.85 8.37 14.66
N CYS A 144 -3.14 7.08 14.79
CA CYS A 144 -3.79 6.30 13.74
C CYS A 144 -5.27 6.07 14.00
N VAL A 145 -6.12 6.41 13.03
CA VAL A 145 -7.58 6.21 13.10
C VAL A 145 -8.01 4.81 12.62
N ILE A 146 -7.12 4.05 11.98
CA ILE A 146 -7.48 2.80 11.29
C ILE A 146 -8.11 1.76 12.21
N PRO A 147 -7.61 1.49 13.44
CA PRO A 147 -8.27 0.52 14.32
C PRO A 147 -9.74 0.86 14.63
N TYR A 148 -10.07 2.15 14.64
CA TYR A 148 -11.43 2.65 14.90
C TYR A 148 -12.32 2.56 13.67
N LEU A 149 -11.76 2.61 12.46
CA LEU A 149 -12.49 2.58 11.20
C LEU A 149 -12.64 1.16 10.63
N ARG A 150 -11.55 0.36 10.73
CA ARG A 150 -11.51 -1.00 10.18
C ARG A 150 -11.60 -2.10 11.24
N GLY A 151 -11.61 -1.72 12.53
CA GLY A 151 -11.71 -2.65 13.65
C GLY A 151 -10.46 -3.50 13.86
N ARG A 152 -10.63 -4.58 14.63
CA ARG A 152 -9.56 -5.52 14.98
C ARG A 152 -9.08 -6.31 13.78
N VAL A 153 -7.87 -6.87 13.91
CA VAL A 153 -7.26 -7.77 12.93
C VAL A 153 -8.22 -8.92 12.57
N THR A 154 -8.34 -9.16 11.29
CA THR A 154 -9.07 -10.30 10.73
C THR A 154 -8.24 -10.85 9.57
N SER A 155 -7.69 -12.04 9.73
CA SER A 155 -6.93 -12.73 8.69
C SER A 155 -7.85 -13.48 7.75
N ARG A 156 -7.50 -13.52 6.48
CA ARG A 156 -8.17 -14.39 5.52
C ARG A 156 -7.67 -15.83 5.70
N PRO A 157 -8.51 -16.84 5.46
CA PRO A 157 -8.07 -18.23 5.47
C PRO A 157 -6.91 -18.47 4.50
N LEU A 158 -5.88 -19.15 4.95
CA LEU A 158 -4.70 -19.49 4.14
C LEU A 158 -5.09 -20.17 2.84
N ARG A 159 -6.06 -21.10 2.89
CA ARG A 159 -6.56 -21.79 1.70
C ARG A 159 -7.09 -20.83 0.64
N ASP A 160 -7.89 -19.84 1.04
CA ASP A 160 -8.50 -18.87 0.11
C ASP A 160 -7.41 -18.01 -0.56
N ILE A 161 -6.34 -17.66 0.18
CA ILE A 161 -5.19 -16.90 -0.35
C ILE A 161 -4.42 -17.75 -1.38
N VAL A 162 -4.15 -19.01 -1.06
CA VAL A 162 -3.47 -19.95 -1.97
C VAL A 162 -4.26 -20.15 -3.27
N GLU A 163 -5.58 -20.29 -3.18
CA GLU A 163 -6.45 -20.44 -4.35
C GLU A 163 -6.43 -19.16 -5.20
N GLU A 164 -6.49 -17.96 -4.58
CA GLU A 164 -6.38 -16.70 -5.31
C GLU A 164 -5.02 -16.53 -5.99
N VAL A 165 -3.92 -16.91 -5.33
CA VAL A 165 -2.57 -16.88 -5.92
C VAL A 165 -2.49 -17.81 -7.14
N LYS A 166 -3.10 -19.02 -7.08
CA LYS A 166 -3.16 -19.95 -8.22
C LYS A 166 -3.94 -19.37 -9.40
N ALA A 167 -5.09 -18.76 -9.11
CA ALA A 167 -5.99 -18.21 -10.13
C ALA A 167 -5.48 -16.87 -10.73
N CYS A 168 -4.61 -16.15 -10.03
CA CYS A 168 -4.12 -14.84 -10.45
C CYS A 168 -3.23 -14.94 -11.70
N PRO A 169 -3.51 -14.23 -12.81
CA PRO A 169 -2.68 -14.28 -14.01
C PRO A 169 -1.43 -13.39 -13.94
N ALA A 170 -1.36 -12.46 -13.01
CA ALA A 170 -0.28 -11.49 -12.94
C ALA A 170 1.09 -12.14 -12.64
N PRO A 171 2.19 -11.69 -13.25
CA PRO A 171 3.53 -12.21 -13.02
C PRO A 171 4.13 -11.79 -11.67
N GLU A 172 3.62 -10.74 -11.02
CA GLU A 172 4.00 -10.31 -9.68
C GLU A 172 2.77 -10.20 -8.77
N ILE A 173 2.89 -10.72 -7.55
CA ILE A 173 1.87 -10.64 -6.50
C ILE A 173 2.44 -9.89 -5.31
N VAL A 174 1.72 -8.87 -4.85
CA VAL A 174 2.00 -8.15 -3.61
C VAL A 174 1.01 -8.60 -2.55
N LEU A 175 1.49 -9.26 -1.49
CA LEU A 175 0.68 -9.58 -0.33
C LEU A 175 0.42 -8.29 0.44
N THR A 176 -0.84 -7.89 0.56
CA THR A 176 -1.23 -6.62 1.17
C THR A 176 -2.26 -6.79 2.27
N GLY A 177 -2.37 -5.80 3.12
CA GLY A 177 -3.31 -5.71 4.24
C GLY A 177 -3.17 -4.37 4.93
N ILE A 178 -3.90 -4.19 6.01
CA ILE A 178 -3.74 -3.03 6.90
C ILE A 178 -2.49 -3.21 7.78
N ASN A 179 -2.29 -4.43 8.30
CA ASN A 179 -1.09 -4.81 9.04
C ASN A 179 -0.80 -6.30 8.81
N ILE A 180 -0.17 -6.63 7.68
CA ILE A 180 0.13 -8.02 7.32
C ILE A 180 1.05 -8.74 8.32
N SER A 181 1.76 -7.98 9.17
CA SER A 181 2.55 -8.54 10.28
C SER A 181 1.70 -9.26 11.32
N ALA A 182 0.43 -8.90 11.41
CA ALA A 182 -0.53 -9.48 12.35
C ALA A 182 -1.33 -10.65 11.74
N TYR A 183 -0.96 -11.10 10.53
CA TYR A 183 -1.60 -12.24 9.90
C TYR A 183 -1.48 -13.50 10.78
N ASP A 184 -2.62 -14.12 11.08
CA ASP A 184 -2.71 -15.37 11.82
C ASP A 184 -4.01 -16.10 11.44
N ASP A 185 -3.89 -17.24 10.80
CA ASP A 185 -4.99 -18.15 10.48
C ASP A 185 -4.82 -19.43 11.32
N GLY A 186 -5.40 -19.44 12.54
CA GLY A 186 -5.35 -20.58 13.43
C GLY A 186 -3.92 -21.02 13.83
N GLY A 187 -3.00 -20.06 14.05
CA GLY A 187 -1.59 -20.30 14.37
C GLY A 187 -0.66 -20.32 13.15
N GLN A 188 -1.21 -20.31 11.93
CA GLN A 188 -0.44 -20.13 10.71
C GLN A 188 -0.16 -18.64 10.50
N ARG A 189 0.98 -18.18 11.01
CA ARG A 189 1.42 -16.80 10.88
C ARG A 189 2.02 -16.51 9.49
N LEU A 190 2.49 -15.27 9.27
CA LEU A 190 3.01 -14.82 7.97
C LEU A 190 4.06 -15.78 7.38
N ALA A 191 5.00 -16.31 8.19
CA ALA A 191 5.99 -17.28 7.71
C ALA A 191 5.35 -18.57 7.19
N GLY A 192 4.29 -19.07 7.85
CA GLY A 192 3.52 -20.23 7.40
C GLY A 192 2.78 -19.98 6.09
N LEU A 193 2.18 -18.80 5.93
CA LEU A 193 1.57 -18.37 4.67
C LEU A 193 2.62 -18.32 3.54
N ILE A 194 3.77 -17.70 3.77
CA ILE A 194 4.86 -17.63 2.79
C ILE A 194 5.32 -19.04 2.39
N SER A 195 5.50 -19.95 3.34
CA SER A 195 5.88 -21.32 3.05
C SER A 195 4.84 -22.02 2.17
N ALA A 196 3.55 -21.78 2.40
CA ALA A 196 2.48 -22.33 1.57
C ALA A 196 2.45 -21.77 0.14
N LEU A 197 3.15 -20.68 -0.15
CA LEU A 197 3.25 -20.07 -1.48
C LEU A 197 4.48 -20.48 -2.29
N GLN A 198 5.33 -21.39 -1.80
CA GLN A 198 6.55 -21.84 -2.49
C GLN A 198 6.29 -22.62 -3.79
N PHE A 199 5.05 -23.03 -4.05
CA PHE A 199 4.66 -23.69 -5.30
C PHE A 199 4.68 -22.76 -6.51
N THR A 200 4.49 -21.44 -6.32
CA THR A 200 4.29 -20.49 -7.43
C THR A 200 5.61 -20.01 -8.04
N ASP A 201 5.61 -19.80 -9.37
CA ASP A 201 6.72 -19.19 -10.11
C ASP A 201 6.54 -17.66 -10.27
N LYS A 202 5.44 -17.12 -9.70
CA LYS A 202 5.19 -15.68 -9.70
C LYS A 202 6.12 -14.98 -8.70
N ARG A 203 6.50 -13.77 -9.01
CA ARG A 203 7.23 -12.94 -8.06
C ARG A 203 6.34 -12.59 -6.88
N ILE A 204 6.77 -12.92 -5.67
CA ILE A 204 6.08 -12.54 -4.43
C ILE A 204 6.78 -11.34 -3.82
N ARG A 205 6.01 -10.32 -3.50
CA ARG A 205 6.45 -9.11 -2.77
C ARG A 205 5.59 -8.93 -1.53
N LEU A 206 6.21 -8.46 -0.45
CA LEU A 206 5.48 -8.09 0.76
C LEU A 206 4.98 -6.64 0.66
N GLY A 207 3.81 -6.38 1.21
CA GLY A 207 3.35 -5.04 1.56
C GLY A 207 4.12 -4.49 2.77
N SER A 208 3.55 -3.47 3.42
CA SER A 208 4.17 -2.88 4.62
C SER A 208 4.12 -3.85 5.80
N ILE A 209 5.27 -4.02 6.46
CA ILE A 209 5.43 -4.86 7.65
C ILE A 209 6.05 -4.07 8.79
N GLU A 210 5.86 -4.55 10.00
CA GLU A 210 6.52 -4.04 11.20
C GLU A 210 7.83 -4.79 11.44
N CYS A 211 8.81 -4.12 12.04
CA CYS A 211 10.12 -4.73 12.26
C CYS A 211 10.08 -5.95 13.19
N ASN A 212 9.13 -5.98 14.13
CA ASN A 212 8.99 -7.06 15.10
C ASN A 212 8.61 -8.43 14.50
N VAL A 213 8.06 -8.46 13.27
CA VAL A 213 7.75 -9.73 12.58
C VAL A 213 8.98 -10.33 11.90
N ILE A 214 10.04 -9.55 11.73
CA ILE A 214 11.27 -10.02 11.12
C ILE A 214 11.99 -10.96 12.08
N ASP A 215 12.00 -12.22 11.73
CA ASP A 215 12.72 -13.29 12.42
C ASP A 215 13.32 -14.30 11.42
N GLU A 216 14.15 -15.22 11.92
CA GLU A 216 14.77 -16.27 11.12
C GLU A 216 13.75 -17.11 10.34
N LYS A 217 12.60 -17.43 10.95
CA LYS A 217 11.56 -18.26 10.33
C LYS A 217 10.97 -17.59 9.10
N LEU A 218 10.65 -16.30 9.21
CA LEU A 218 10.12 -15.54 8.09
C LEU A 218 11.16 -15.41 6.97
N LEU A 219 12.41 -15.06 7.29
CA LEU A 219 13.45 -14.89 6.30
C LEU A 219 13.82 -16.19 5.58
N ILE A 220 13.84 -17.33 6.29
CA ILE A 220 14.01 -18.66 5.68
C ILE A 220 12.82 -18.98 4.77
N ALA A 221 11.59 -18.73 5.20
CA ALA A 221 10.41 -18.96 4.37
C ALA A 221 10.44 -18.13 3.08
N LEU A 222 10.86 -16.87 3.15
CA LEU A 222 11.04 -15.97 2.00
C LEU A 222 12.13 -16.47 1.05
N LYS A 223 13.25 -17.00 1.57
CA LYS A 223 14.29 -17.62 0.74
C LYS A 223 13.81 -18.88 0.01
N GLY A 224 12.82 -19.56 0.55
CA GLY A 224 12.23 -20.74 -0.08
C GLY A 224 11.30 -20.44 -1.26
N LEU A 225 10.91 -19.18 -1.48
CA LEU A 225 10.14 -18.77 -2.66
C LEU A 225 11.00 -18.83 -3.92
N LYS A 226 10.43 -19.31 -5.04
CA LYS A 226 11.14 -19.40 -6.31
C LYS A 226 11.52 -18.03 -6.89
N ASP A 227 10.68 -17.02 -6.73
CA ASP A 227 10.94 -15.62 -7.11
C ASP A 227 10.41 -14.70 -5.99
N PHE A 228 11.27 -14.32 -5.07
CA PHE A 228 10.97 -13.34 -4.03
C PHE A 228 11.59 -11.99 -4.41
N ALA A 229 10.81 -10.94 -4.27
CA ALA A 229 11.32 -9.58 -4.38
C ALA A 229 11.89 -9.14 -3.02
N PRO A 230 13.24 -9.08 -2.82
CA PRO A 230 13.83 -8.73 -1.54
C PRO A 230 13.74 -7.23 -1.27
N GLN A 231 12.52 -6.72 -1.28
CA GLN A 231 12.17 -5.36 -0.89
C GLN A 231 11.30 -5.42 0.35
N PHE A 232 11.74 -4.80 1.43
CA PHE A 232 11.08 -4.76 2.72
C PHE A 232 10.66 -3.34 3.03
N HIS A 233 9.36 -3.08 3.08
CA HIS A 233 8.85 -1.81 3.58
C HIS A 233 8.60 -1.96 5.08
N LEU A 234 9.57 -1.51 5.89
CA LEU A 234 9.52 -1.56 7.35
C LEU A 234 9.05 -0.22 7.91
N SER A 235 7.83 -0.17 8.48
CA SER A 235 7.24 1.07 9.00
C SER A 235 7.93 1.52 10.29
N LEU A 236 8.91 2.43 10.19
CA LEU A 236 9.67 2.99 11.33
C LEU A 236 8.89 4.05 12.10
N GLN A 237 8.38 5.03 11.39
CA GLN A 237 7.64 6.23 11.83
C GLN A 237 8.51 7.31 12.49
N SER A 238 9.51 6.99 13.33
CA SER A 238 10.47 7.92 13.93
C SER A 238 11.77 7.21 14.30
N GLY A 239 12.88 7.90 14.24
CA GLY A 239 14.18 7.41 14.70
C GLY A 239 14.44 7.62 16.20
N SER A 240 13.54 8.28 16.93
CA SER A 240 13.67 8.56 18.36
C SER A 240 12.82 7.60 19.20
N ASP A 241 13.44 6.96 20.19
CA ASP A 241 12.73 6.11 21.16
C ASP A 241 11.67 6.86 21.98
N ALA A 242 11.89 8.14 22.27
CA ALA A 242 10.94 8.96 22.97
C ALA A 242 9.66 9.16 22.13
N VAL A 243 9.83 9.47 20.85
CA VAL A 243 8.73 9.65 19.91
C VAL A 243 8.05 8.31 19.60
N LEU A 244 8.79 7.22 19.41
CA LEU A 244 8.23 5.89 19.21
C LEU A 244 7.31 5.47 20.37
N ARG A 245 7.74 5.68 21.63
CA ARG A 245 6.90 5.46 22.81
C ARG A 245 5.65 6.33 22.81
N ALA A 246 5.78 7.61 22.49
CA ALA A 246 4.65 8.55 22.40
C ALA A 246 3.67 8.16 21.27
N MET A 247 4.18 7.59 20.18
CA MET A 247 3.41 7.01 19.08
C MET A 247 2.74 5.68 19.41
N ASN A 248 3.02 5.08 20.57
CA ASN A 248 2.61 3.72 20.95
C ASN A 248 3.17 2.66 19.99
N ARG A 249 4.45 2.81 19.61
CA ARG A 249 5.19 1.77 18.86
C ARG A 249 5.85 0.81 19.85
N HIS A 250 5.88 -0.48 19.49
CA HIS A 250 6.33 -1.57 20.37
C HIS A 250 7.71 -2.08 19.97
N TYR A 251 8.62 -1.17 19.63
CA TYR A 251 10.03 -1.43 19.35
C TYR A 251 10.84 -0.15 19.61
N THR A 252 12.12 -0.33 19.81
CA THR A 252 13.12 0.73 19.94
C THR A 252 13.88 0.93 18.63
N ARG A 253 14.61 2.05 18.53
CA ARG A 253 15.56 2.30 17.44
C ARG A 253 16.58 1.16 17.29
N ALA A 254 17.15 0.69 18.40
CA ALA A 254 18.15 -0.38 18.40
C ALA A 254 17.57 -1.69 17.83
N GLU A 255 16.42 -2.13 18.32
CA GLU A 255 15.71 -3.30 17.81
C GLU A 255 15.38 -3.18 16.33
N TYR A 256 14.99 -2.00 15.86
CA TYR A 256 14.72 -1.77 14.45
C TYR A 256 15.99 -1.95 13.59
N LEU A 257 17.13 -1.39 14.01
CA LEU A 257 18.41 -1.55 13.33
C LEU A 257 18.91 -3.00 13.33
N GLU A 258 18.71 -3.75 14.42
CA GLU A 258 18.99 -5.19 14.48
C GLU A 258 18.17 -5.96 13.42
N LYS A 259 16.90 -5.61 13.23
CA LYS A 259 16.06 -6.24 12.19
C LYS A 259 16.52 -5.90 10.78
N CYS A 260 16.96 -4.65 10.54
CA CYS A 260 17.59 -4.29 9.27
C CYS A 260 18.86 -5.11 9.01
N ALA A 261 19.73 -5.24 10.01
CA ALA A 261 20.95 -6.05 9.91
C ALA A 261 20.64 -7.53 9.65
N LEU A 262 19.64 -8.09 10.32
CA LEU A 262 19.18 -9.47 10.11
C LEU A 262 18.68 -9.67 8.67
N ILE A 263 17.93 -8.72 8.10
CA ILE A 263 17.53 -8.77 6.69
C ILE A 263 18.73 -8.79 5.78
N TYR A 264 19.72 -7.91 5.98
CA TYR A 264 20.92 -7.86 5.13
C TYR A 264 21.78 -9.13 5.26
N THR A 265 21.78 -9.81 6.41
CA THR A 265 22.44 -11.12 6.58
C THR A 265 21.80 -12.18 5.68
N HIS A 266 20.49 -12.18 5.54
CA HIS A 266 19.77 -13.14 4.69
C HIS A 266 19.68 -12.72 3.22
N PHE A 267 19.57 -11.43 2.96
CA PHE A 267 19.40 -10.80 1.65
C PHE A 267 20.36 -9.59 1.52
N PRO A 268 21.65 -9.81 1.20
CA PRO A 268 22.64 -8.73 1.16
C PRO A 268 22.30 -7.56 0.23
N ASP A 269 21.56 -7.83 -0.84
CA ASP A 269 21.10 -6.82 -1.81
C ASP A 269 19.68 -6.30 -1.56
N ALA A 270 19.10 -6.59 -0.38
CA ALA A 270 17.74 -6.14 -0.06
C ALA A 270 17.57 -4.62 -0.20
N ALA A 271 16.38 -4.23 -0.59
CA ALA A 271 15.91 -2.86 -0.51
C ALA A 271 15.06 -2.68 0.76
N ILE A 272 15.52 -1.88 1.70
CA ILE A 272 14.70 -1.51 2.86
C ILE A 272 14.15 -0.12 2.64
N THR A 273 12.82 0.01 2.65
CA THR A 273 12.11 1.28 2.56
C THR A 273 11.32 1.53 3.83
N THR A 274 11.03 2.80 4.15
CA THR A 274 10.34 3.13 5.38
C THR A 274 9.46 4.37 5.26
N ASP A 275 8.54 4.51 6.22
CA ASP A 275 7.79 5.75 6.46
C ASP A 275 8.37 6.48 7.68
N ILE A 276 8.52 7.83 7.60
CA ILE A 276 8.89 8.70 8.72
C ILE A 276 7.92 9.87 8.80
N ILE A 277 7.42 10.13 10.02
CA ILE A 277 6.50 11.23 10.30
C ILE A 277 7.29 12.39 10.91
N ALA A 278 7.36 13.51 10.21
CA ALA A 278 7.98 14.74 10.67
C ALA A 278 7.04 15.55 11.58
N GLY A 279 7.56 16.03 12.69
CA GLY A 279 6.85 16.96 13.55
C GLY A 279 5.67 16.33 14.32
N PHE A 280 5.86 15.13 14.83
CA PHE A 280 4.93 14.52 15.76
C PHE A 280 4.82 15.36 17.05
N CYS A 281 3.70 15.27 17.75
CA CYS A 281 3.46 16.02 18.99
C CYS A 281 4.60 15.84 20.00
N GLY A 282 5.21 16.94 20.43
CA GLY A 282 6.30 16.92 21.41
C GLY A 282 7.67 16.50 20.86
N GLU A 283 7.82 16.25 19.56
CA GLU A 283 9.11 15.93 18.93
C GLU A 283 10.09 17.11 19.11
N SER A 284 11.18 16.89 19.84
CA SER A 284 12.25 17.89 20.00
C SER A 284 13.15 17.92 18.75
N GLU A 285 14.09 18.88 18.69
CA GLU A 285 15.09 18.91 17.61
C GLU A 285 15.99 17.68 17.66
N LYS A 286 16.39 17.25 18.87
CA LYS A 286 17.19 16.03 19.04
C LYS A 286 16.46 14.79 18.52
N ASP A 287 15.17 14.63 18.81
CA ASP A 287 14.36 13.50 18.30
C ASP A 287 14.29 13.52 16.78
N PHE A 288 14.22 14.71 16.20
CA PHE A 288 14.22 14.87 14.76
C PHE A 288 15.59 14.52 14.13
N GLU A 289 16.71 14.94 14.75
CA GLU A 289 18.06 14.54 14.32
C GLU A 289 18.26 13.01 14.40
N ASP A 290 17.71 12.36 15.42
CA ASP A 290 17.70 10.90 15.52
C ASP A 290 16.94 10.25 14.33
N SER A 291 15.88 10.91 13.85
CA SER A 291 15.12 10.45 12.66
C SER A 291 15.86 10.72 11.35
N LEU A 292 16.75 11.71 11.28
CA LEU A 292 17.62 11.94 10.13
C LEU A 292 18.79 10.95 10.10
N SER A 293 19.44 10.73 11.25
CA SER A 293 20.64 9.87 11.30
C SER A 293 20.33 8.41 10.98
N ILE A 294 19.16 7.89 11.38
CA ILE A 294 18.79 6.49 11.10
C ILE A 294 18.67 6.19 9.61
N ILE A 295 18.46 7.21 8.75
CA ILE A 295 18.36 7.01 7.30
C ILE A 295 19.65 6.40 6.77
N GLY A 296 20.80 6.92 7.20
CA GLY A 296 22.11 6.39 6.82
C GLY A 296 22.46 5.09 7.54
N GLU A 297 22.16 4.99 8.83
CA GLU A 297 22.50 3.83 9.66
C GLU A 297 21.76 2.55 9.23
N ALA A 298 20.47 2.67 8.89
CA ALA A 298 19.66 1.55 8.40
C ALA A 298 19.91 1.21 6.92
N GLY A 299 20.61 2.09 6.18
CA GLY A 299 20.86 1.88 4.75
C GLY A 299 19.60 1.88 3.90
N PHE A 300 18.63 2.77 4.19
CA PHE A 300 17.39 2.80 3.45
C PHE A 300 17.59 3.05 1.95
N SER A 301 16.91 2.27 1.13
CA SER A 301 16.81 2.49 -0.31
C SER A 301 15.83 3.60 -0.67
N ARG A 302 14.83 3.86 0.18
CA ARG A 302 13.84 4.95 0.02
C ARG A 302 13.17 5.29 1.33
N VAL A 303 12.90 6.57 1.53
CA VAL A 303 12.15 7.09 2.69
C VAL A 303 10.91 7.83 2.19
N HIS A 304 9.76 7.44 2.71
CA HIS A 304 8.51 8.17 2.53
C HIS A 304 8.30 9.07 3.75
N ALA A 305 8.52 10.36 3.58
CA ALA A 305 8.36 11.33 4.64
C ALA A 305 6.98 12.00 4.58
N PHE A 306 6.35 12.18 5.74
CA PHE A 306 5.03 12.81 5.89
C PHE A 306 5.07 13.81 7.04
N ALA A 307 4.43 14.98 6.86
CA ALA A 307 4.16 15.85 7.98
C ALA A 307 3.07 15.24 8.88
N PHE A 308 3.26 15.31 10.19
CA PHE A 308 2.23 14.88 11.13
C PHE A 308 0.91 15.61 10.89
N SER A 309 -0.17 14.84 10.77
CA SER A 309 -1.53 15.34 10.56
C SER A 309 -2.44 14.86 11.69
N PRO A 310 -2.81 15.71 12.65
CA PRO A 310 -3.68 15.33 13.76
C PRO A 310 -5.03 14.77 13.23
N ARG A 311 -5.45 13.62 13.77
CA ARG A 311 -6.69 12.95 13.40
C ARG A 311 -7.63 12.92 14.59
N GLU A 312 -8.80 13.52 14.43
CA GLU A 312 -9.87 13.48 15.43
C GLU A 312 -10.22 12.03 15.82
N GLY A 313 -10.41 11.78 17.10
CA GLY A 313 -10.65 10.46 17.67
C GLY A 313 -9.38 9.66 17.98
N THR A 314 -8.19 10.21 17.75
CA THR A 314 -6.90 9.59 18.13
C THR A 314 -6.33 10.23 19.39
N ARG A 315 -5.49 9.49 20.14
CA ARG A 315 -4.83 10.02 21.35
C ARG A 315 -3.94 11.23 21.04
N ALA A 316 -3.23 11.22 19.92
CA ALA A 316 -2.36 12.32 19.51
C ALA A 316 -3.11 13.59 19.12
N PHE A 317 -4.42 13.54 18.86
CA PHE A 317 -5.22 14.71 18.51
C PHE A 317 -5.32 15.73 19.65
N SER A 318 -5.32 15.26 20.89
CA SER A 318 -5.40 16.11 22.10
C SER A 318 -4.04 16.61 22.61
N LEU A 319 -2.93 16.17 22.01
CA LEU A 319 -1.59 16.60 22.40
C LEU A 319 -1.23 17.94 21.74
N PRO A 320 -0.37 18.75 22.38
CA PRO A 320 0.13 19.99 21.78
C PRO A 320 0.82 19.73 20.44
N ASP A 321 0.30 20.35 19.38
CA ASP A 321 0.83 20.17 18.03
C ASP A 321 1.96 21.17 17.73
N LEU A 322 2.94 20.77 16.93
CA LEU A 322 3.99 21.68 16.47
C LEU A 322 3.45 22.62 15.38
N SER A 323 4.09 23.79 15.27
CA SER A 323 3.70 24.77 14.24
C SER A 323 3.84 24.17 12.83
N LYS A 324 3.00 24.65 11.90
CA LYS A 324 3.07 24.23 10.48
C LYS A 324 4.45 24.51 9.87
N THR A 325 5.10 25.60 10.29
CA THR A 325 6.44 25.97 9.82
C THR A 325 7.47 24.93 10.21
N VAL A 326 7.51 24.53 11.49
CA VAL A 326 8.44 23.50 11.98
C VAL A 326 8.20 22.18 11.26
N LYS A 327 6.95 21.74 11.14
CA LYS A 327 6.61 20.50 10.40
C LYS A 327 7.05 20.55 8.94
N SER A 328 6.85 21.69 8.27
CA SER A 328 7.26 21.87 6.88
C SER A 328 8.78 21.85 6.71
N GLN A 329 9.53 22.50 7.60
CA GLN A 329 10.99 22.50 7.59
C GLN A 329 11.55 21.10 7.82
N ARG A 330 11.04 20.36 8.82
CA ARG A 330 11.46 18.99 9.11
C ARG A 330 11.13 18.05 7.97
N LEU A 331 9.92 18.18 7.39
CA LEU A 331 9.54 17.39 6.22
C LEU A 331 10.50 17.61 5.04
N HIS A 332 10.86 18.87 4.77
CA HIS A 332 11.79 19.19 3.68
C HIS A 332 13.16 18.52 3.88
N ARG A 333 13.73 18.62 5.09
CA ARG A 333 15.00 17.97 5.44
C ARG A 333 14.94 16.45 5.31
N LEU A 334 13.83 15.81 5.72
CA LEU A 334 13.64 14.35 5.53
C LEU A 334 13.53 13.97 4.06
N LEU A 335 12.84 14.76 3.24
CA LEU A 335 12.73 14.53 1.80
C LEU A 335 14.09 14.63 1.10
N GLU A 336 14.92 15.63 1.47
CA GLU A 336 16.26 15.78 0.96
C GLU A 336 17.18 14.60 1.36
N ALA A 337 17.15 14.22 2.64
CA ALA A 337 17.92 13.07 3.14
C ALA A 337 17.46 11.75 2.49
N GLY A 338 16.16 11.56 2.34
CA GLY A 338 15.58 10.39 1.66
C GLY A 338 15.96 10.32 0.19
N LYS A 339 15.97 11.46 -0.52
CA LYS A 339 16.41 11.54 -1.92
C LYS A 339 17.90 11.19 -2.06
N ALA A 340 18.74 11.72 -1.18
CA ALA A 340 20.17 11.40 -1.16
C ALA A 340 20.44 9.91 -0.92
N ALA A 341 19.66 9.27 -0.02
CA ALA A 341 19.73 7.84 0.23
C ALA A 341 19.32 7.01 -1.00
N GLU A 342 18.23 7.39 -1.69
CA GLU A 342 17.76 6.73 -2.91
C GLU A 342 18.79 6.85 -4.05
N GLU A 343 19.35 8.03 -4.27
CA GLU A 343 20.40 8.25 -5.26
C GLU A 343 21.65 7.41 -4.97
N LYS A 344 22.07 7.34 -3.70
CA LYS A 344 23.18 6.49 -3.26
C LYS A 344 22.87 5.02 -3.53
N TYR A 345 21.68 4.56 -3.13
CA TYR A 345 21.23 3.18 -3.33
C TYR A 345 21.26 2.76 -4.81
N ILE A 346 20.81 3.63 -5.71
CA ILE A 346 20.83 3.38 -7.16
C ILE A 346 22.28 3.35 -7.66
N LYS A 347 23.11 4.34 -7.31
CA LYS A 347 24.52 4.42 -7.75
C LYS A 347 25.34 3.19 -7.37
N GLU A 348 25.16 2.64 -6.16
CA GLU A 348 25.85 1.44 -5.68
C GLU A 348 25.42 0.16 -6.43
N ARG A 349 24.35 0.21 -7.21
CA ARG A 349 23.78 -0.91 -7.96
C ARG A 349 23.99 -0.82 -9.47
N LEU A 350 24.58 0.24 -9.96
CA LEU A 350 24.96 0.36 -11.37
C LEU A 350 25.94 -0.75 -11.75
N GLY A 351 25.82 -1.26 -12.97
CA GLY A 351 26.58 -2.40 -13.49
C GLY A 351 26.06 -3.77 -13.02
N ARG A 352 25.16 -3.85 -12.05
CA ARG A 352 24.61 -5.11 -11.57
C ARG A 352 23.46 -5.58 -12.45
N ARG A 353 23.17 -6.89 -12.38
CA ARG A 353 22.11 -7.57 -13.12
C ARG A 353 20.85 -7.70 -12.28
N TYR A 354 19.70 -7.48 -12.91
CA TYR A 354 18.38 -7.60 -12.30
C TYR A 354 17.39 -8.23 -13.25
N CYS A 355 16.29 -8.76 -12.70
CA CYS A 355 15.13 -9.19 -13.47
C CYS A 355 14.03 -8.13 -13.32
N VAL A 356 13.74 -7.40 -14.39
CA VAL A 356 12.70 -6.38 -14.44
C VAL A 356 11.41 -6.99 -14.97
N ILE A 357 10.27 -6.63 -14.36
CA ILE A 357 8.96 -6.91 -14.94
C ILE A 357 8.51 -5.63 -15.65
N CYS A 358 8.29 -5.72 -16.97
CA CYS A 358 7.87 -4.60 -17.81
C CYS A 358 6.44 -4.19 -17.47
N GLU A 359 6.18 -2.87 -17.38
CA GLU A 359 4.87 -2.32 -17.04
C GLU A 359 4.31 -1.41 -18.13
N GLU A 360 5.06 -0.41 -18.54
CA GLU A 360 4.60 0.65 -19.44
C GLU A 360 5.62 0.95 -20.54
N TYR A 361 5.14 1.24 -21.74
CA TYR A 361 5.92 1.77 -22.84
C TYR A 361 5.47 3.21 -23.15
N ASP A 362 6.40 4.17 -23.13
CA ASP A 362 6.12 5.59 -23.34
C ASP A 362 6.34 6.08 -24.79
N GLY A 363 6.62 5.16 -25.71
CA GLY A 363 6.95 5.46 -27.11
C GLY A 363 8.45 5.43 -27.40
N GLU A 364 9.32 5.46 -26.37
CA GLU A 364 10.78 5.37 -26.50
C GLU A 364 11.37 4.32 -25.56
N TYR A 365 10.89 4.27 -24.30
CA TYR A 365 11.40 3.35 -23.28
C TYR A 365 10.28 2.49 -22.72
N THR A 366 10.58 1.23 -22.49
CA THR A 366 9.79 0.38 -21.61
C THR A 366 10.26 0.58 -20.18
N SER A 367 9.34 0.92 -19.28
CA SER A 367 9.61 1.01 -17.85
C SER A 367 9.12 -0.21 -17.08
N GLY A 368 9.75 -0.49 -15.96
CA GLY A 368 9.38 -1.58 -15.04
C GLY A 368 10.20 -1.50 -13.75
N TYR A 369 10.03 -2.48 -12.87
CA TYR A 369 10.72 -2.46 -11.59
C TYR A 369 11.55 -3.72 -11.39
N THR A 370 12.76 -3.52 -10.81
CA THR A 370 13.58 -4.62 -10.32
C THR A 370 12.94 -5.30 -9.10
N GLU A 371 13.53 -6.40 -8.67
CA GLU A 371 13.19 -7.07 -7.41
C GLU A 371 13.32 -6.10 -6.21
N GLY A 372 14.38 -5.27 -6.19
CA GLY A 372 14.64 -4.24 -5.18
C GLY A 372 13.88 -2.93 -5.38
N TYR A 373 12.88 -2.90 -6.29
CA TYR A 373 12.00 -1.75 -6.53
C TYR A 373 12.70 -0.50 -7.13
N ILE A 374 13.83 -0.68 -7.81
CA ILE A 374 14.40 0.38 -8.65
C ILE A 374 13.58 0.44 -9.93
N LYS A 375 13.08 1.62 -10.29
CA LYS A 375 12.44 1.84 -11.58
C LYS A 375 13.50 1.83 -12.67
N VAL A 376 13.27 1.06 -13.72
CA VAL A 376 14.22 0.85 -14.79
C VAL A 376 13.61 1.23 -16.12
N TYR A 377 14.42 1.83 -16.99
CA TYR A 377 14.07 2.24 -18.33
C TYR A 377 14.93 1.50 -19.34
N VAL A 378 14.32 0.69 -20.18
CA VAL A 378 14.99 -0.06 -21.28
C VAL A 378 14.49 0.51 -22.59
N ARG A 379 15.40 0.88 -23.50
CA ARG A 379 15.03 1.45 -24.78
C ARG A 379 14.28 0.44 -25.67
N GLY A 380 13.20 0.88 -26.31
CA GLY A 380 12.34 0.05 -27.16
C GLY A 380 11.14 -0.53 -26.42
N GLU A 381 10.27 -1.20 -27.18
CA GLU A 381 9.07 -1.87 -26.66
C GLU A 381 9.38 -3.29 -26.23
N HIS A 382 9.12 -3.59 -24.98
CA HIS A 382 9.38 -4.90 -24.37
C HIS A 382 8.21 -5.31 -23.47
N SER A 383 8.08 -6.62 -23.23
CA SER A 383 7.04 -7.18 -22.37
C SER A 383 7.56 -8.34 -21.51
N GLY A 384 6.81 -8.67 -20.46
CA GLY A 384 7.14 -9.79 -19.58
C GLY A 384 8.33 -9.52 -18.65
N LYS A 385 9.12 -10.55 -18.34
CA LYS A 385 10.32 -10.48 -17.50
C LYS A 385 11.57 -10.32 -18.36
N LEU A 386 12.36 -9.27 -18.09
CA LEU A 386 13.63 -9.00 -18.77
C LEU A 386 14.82 -9.11 -17.80
N LYS A 387 15.86 -9.81 -18.21
CA LYS A 387 17.18 -9.72 -17.54
C LYS A 387 17.92 -8.49 -18.07
N VAL A 388 18.27 -7.60 -17.18
CA VAL A 388 18.90 -6.31 -17.53
C VAL A 388 20.10 -6.02 -16.67
N ARG A 389 21.00 -5.15 -17.18
CA ARG A 389 22.10 -4.57 -16.43
C ARG A 389 21.89 -3.07 -16.32
N LEU A 390 21.87 -2.54 -15.08
CA LEU A 390 21.75 -1.10 -14.85
C LEU A 390 22.99 -0.36 -15.37
N THR A 391 22.81 0.76 -16.04
CA THR A 391 23.89 1.53 -16.67
C THR A 391 24.17 2.84 -15.97
N GLU A 392 23.18 3.71 -15.85
CA GLU A 392 23.32 5.04 -15.27
C GLU A 392 22.02 5.51 -14.59
N PRO A 393 22.09 6.49 -13.68
CA PRO A 393 20.87 7.13 -13.17
C PRO A 393 20.09 7.79 -14.32
N PHE A 394 18.82 7.56 -14.38
CA PHE A 394 17.95 8.09 -15.44
C PHE A 394 16.54 8.38 -14.91
N ARG A 395 16.04 9.60 -15.16
CA ARG A 395 14.73 10.06 -14.68
C ARG A 395 14.57 9.83 -13.16
N ASP A 396 13.54 9.08 -12.74
CA ASP A 396 13.25 8.69 -11.37
C ASP A 396 13.77 7.27 -11.01
N GLY A 397 14.79 6.80 -11.71
CA GLY A 397 15.36 5.47 -11.54
C GLY A 397 16.71 5.30 -12.24
N ALA A 398 16.84 4.27 -13.08
CA ALA A 398 18.05 3.98 -13.84
C ALA A 398 17.72 3.53 -15.26
N SER A 399 18.59 3.85 -16.22
CA SER A 399 18.61 3.20 -17.52
C SER A 399 19.23 1.81 -17.42
N ALA A 400 18.87 0.94 -18.36
CA ALA A 400 19.45 -0.39 -18.42
C ALA A 400 19.53 -0.91 -19.85
N ILE A 401 20.44 -1.84 -20.06
CA ILE A 401 20.56 -2.64 -21.28
C ILE A 401 20.11 -4.08 -21.00
N ILE A 402 19.58 -4.75 -22.03
CA ILE A 402 19.23 -6.17 -21.92
C ILE A 402 20.52 -6.97 -21.75
N ASP A 403 20.53 -7.90 -20.79
CA ASP A 403 21.70 -8.71 -20.51
C ASP A 403 21.82 -9.79 -21.58
N GLY A 404 22.95 -9.77 -22.32
CA GLY A 404 23.20 -10.72 -23.43
C GLY A 404 23.02 -10.14 -24.83
N GLN A 405 22.77 -8.83 -24.95
CA GLN A 405 22.92 -8.08 -26.20
C GLN A 405 24.25 -7.40 -26.29
#